data_09e2cd88354201ebab83fac4fbe69953
#
_entry.id   09e2cd88354201ebab83fac4fbe69953
#
_cell.length_a   1.000
_cell.length_b   1.000
_cell.length_c   1.000
_cell.angle_alpha   90.00
_cell.angle_beta   90.00
_cell.angle_gamma   90.00
#
_symmetry.space_group_name_H-M   'P 1'
#
loop_
_entity.id
_entity.type
_entity.pdbx_description
1 polymer ?
#
loop_
_entity_poly.entity_id
_entity_poly.type
_entity_poly.pdbx_seq_one_letter_code
_entity_poly.pdbx_strand_id
1 'polypeptide(L)'
;MTDEIREIINEHGRLPTDVNGIEVTADLYQAGLSSHASVNVMLALEDHFDIEFPDSMLKPSVFESIASIEAAVSELRAKAGVA
;
A
#
# COMPACT_ATOMS: atom_id res chain seq x y z
N MET A 1 3.48 6.35 9.72
CA MET A 1 3.46 5.56 8.47
C MET A 1 2.05 5.25 7.97
N THR A 2 1.16 4.83 8.84
CA THR A 2 -0.21 4.49 8.44
C THR A 2 -0.93 5.64 7.73
N ASP A 3 -0.81 6.85 8.24
CA ASP A 3 -1.45 8.04 7.65
C ASP A 3 -0.93 8.31 6.23
N GLU A 4 0.35 8.13 6.03
CA GLU A 4 0.97 8.31 4.71
C GLU A 4 0.46 7.27 3.71
N ILE A 5 0.32 6.03 4.16
CA ILE A 5 -0.21 4.95 3.32
C ILE A 5 -1.67 5.23 2.96
N ARG A 6 -2.49 5.68 3.92
CA ARG A 6 -3.88 6.04 3.66
C ARG A 6 -3.98 7.16 2.63
N GLU A 7 -3.13 8.16 2.74
CA GLU A 7 -3.12 9.27 1.81
C GLU A 7 -2.76 8.81 0.39
N ILE A 8 -1.75 7.94 0.28
CA ILE A 8 -1.36 7.39 -1.01
C ILE A 8 -2.49 6.56 -1.63
N ILE A 9 -3.15 5.73 -0.84
CA ILE A 9 -4.28 4.94 -1.32
C ILE A 9 -5.42 5.87 -1.76
N ASN A 10 -5.67 6.93 -1.01
CA ASN A 10 -6.71 7.89 -1.35
C ASN A 10 -6.45 8.56 -2.69
N GLU A 11 -5.21 8.93 -2.96
CA GLU A 11 -4.85 9.61 -4.21
C GLU A 11 -4.77 8.68 -5.41
N HIS A 12 -4.26 7.46 -5.21
CA HIS A 12 -3.92 6.56 -6.32
C HIS A 12 -4.79 5.32 -6.42
N GLY A 13 -5.43 4.92 -5.32
CA GLY A 13 -6.26 3.72 -5.29
C GLY A 13 -7.65 3.89 -5.88
N ARG A 14 -8.13 5.11 -5.93
CA ARG A 14 -9.45 5.47 -6.48
C ARG A 14 -10.60 4.67 -5.88
N LEU A 15 -10.56 4.49 -4.56
CA LEU A 15 -11.63 3.78 -3.87
C LEU A 15 -12.91 4.64 -3.84
N PRO A 16 -14.09 4.01 -3.96
CA PRO A 16 -15.36 4.74 -3.88
C PRO A 16 -15.71 5.21 -2.47
N THR A 17 -15.02 4.69 -1.46
CA THR A 17 -15.25 5.08 -0.06
C THR A 17 -14.06 5.86 0.49
N ASP A 18 -14.32 6.59 1.59
CA ASP A 18 -13.26 7.34 2.28
C ASP A 18 -12.28 6.37 2.92
N VAL A 19 -11.02 6.44 2.48
CA VAL A 19 -9.95 5.58 2.99
C VAL A 19 -9.76 5.74 4.50
N ASN A 20 -10.02 6.91 5.04
CA ASN A 20 -9.86 7.16 6.48
C ASN A 20 -10.89 6.39 7.32
N GLY A 21 -11.99 5.97 6.71
CA GLY A 21 -13.00 5.14 7.36
C GLY A 21 -12.75 3.65 7.26
N ILE A 22 -11.70 3.23 6.54
CA ILE A 22 -11.38 1.81 6.35
C ILE A 22 -10.42 1.36 7.44
N GLU A 23 -10.74 0.24 8.09
CA GLU A 23 -9.85 -0.34 9.09
C GLU A 23 -8.57 -0.88 8.45
N VAL A 24 -7.48 -0.87 9.21
CA VAL A 24 -6.17 -1.29 8.69
C VAL A 24 -6.15 -2.76 8.25
N THR A 25 -7.02 -3.58 8.79
CA THR A 25 -7.12 -5.00 8.43
C THR A 25 -8.17 -5.29 7.37
N ALA A 26 -8.93 -4.29 6.94
CA ALA A 26 -9.98 -4.47 5.93
C ALA A 26 -9.37 -4.78 4.57
N ASP A 27 -10.07 -5.60 3.80
CA ASP A 27 -9.64 -5.99 2.46
C ASP A 27 -9.90 -4.82 1.48
N LEU A 28 -8.82 -4.25 0.96
CA LEU A 28 -8.90 -3.11 0.05
C LEU A 28 -9.54 -3.49 -1.30
N TYR A 29 -9.34 -4.72 -1.76
CA TYR A 29 -9.97 -5.17 -3.00
C TYR A 29 -11.49 -5.26 -2.85
N GLN A 30 -11.94 -5.68 -1.67
CA GLN A 30 -13.38 -5.67 -1.36
C GLN A 30 -13.92 -4.25 -1.27
N ALA A 31 -13.09 -3.30 -0.86
CA ALA A 31 -13.46 -1.90 -0.79
C ALA A 31 -13.48 -1.20 -2.16
N GLY A 32 -12.99 -1.87 -3.19
CA GLY A 32 -13.01 -1.33 -4.55
C GLY A 32 -11.66 -1.12 -5.22
N LEU A 33 -10.56 -1.52 -4.58
CA LEU A 33 -9.24 -1.39 -5.18
C LEU A 33 -9.11 -2.36 -6.35
N SER A 34 -8.87 -1.84 -7.55
CA SER A 34 -8.64 -2.68 -8.73
C SER A 34 -7.18 -3.10 -8.81
N SER A 35 -6.91 -4.16 -9.59
CA SER A 35 -5.54 -4.59 -9.85
C SER A 35 -4.73 -3.49 -10.52
N HIS A 36 -5.34 -2.73 -11.40
CA HIS A 36 -4.68 -1.61 -12.06
C HIS A 36 -4.32 -0.50 -11.08
N ALA A 37 -5.27 -0.14 -10.21
CA ALA A 37 -5.03 0.90 -9.21
C ALA A 37 -3.99 0.47 -8.18
N SER A 38 -3.91 -0.83 -7.86
CA SER A 38 -2.91 -1.32 -6.92
C SER A 38 -1.48 -1.13 -7.43
N VAL A 39 -1.29 -1.19 -8.75
CA VAL A 39 0.02 -0.88 -9.35
C VAL A 39 0.38 0.59 -9.16
N ASN A 40 -0.59 1.48 -9.33
CA ASN A 40 -0.37 2.91 -9.10
C ASN A 40 -0.04 3.19 -7.64
N VAL A 41 -0.71 2.52 -6.72
CA VAL A 41 -0.41 2.62 -5.28
C VAL A 41 1.01 2.13 -5.00
N MET A 42 1.39 0.99 -5.58
CA MET A 42 2.73 0.44 -5.42
C MET A 42 3.80 1.44 -5.87
N LEU A 43 3.64 2.03 -7.06
CA LEU A 43 4.60 2.99 -7.59
C LEU A 43 4.71 4.24 -6.71
N ALA A 44 3.58 4.71 -6.20
CA ALA A 44 3.56 5.86 -5.30
C ALA A 44 4.25 5.54 -3.97
N LEU A 45 4.08 4.33 -3.45
CA LEU A 45 4.77 3.89 -2.23
C LEU A 45 6.28 3.83 -2.44
N GLU A 46 6.71 3.31 -3.58
CA GLU A 46 8.13 3.24 -3.91
C GLU A 46 8.76 4.63 -3.93
N ASP A 47 8.06 5.57 -4.56
CA ASP A 47 8.54 6.94 -4.65
C ASP A 47 8.54 7.65 -3.30
N HIS A 48 7.45 7.52 -2.54
CA HIS A 48 7.29 8.21 -1.26
C HIS A 48 8.27 7.73 -0.18
N PHE A 49 8.46 6.41 -0.10
CA PHE A 49 9.31 5.80 0.93
C PHE A 49 10.71 5.48 0.44
N ASP A 50 11.03 5.75 -0.82
CA ASP A 50 12.32 5.46 -1.43
C ASP A 50 12.67 3.98 -1.28
N ILE A 51 11.76 3.12 -1.68
CA ILE A 51 11.88 1.67 -1.62
C ILE A 51 11.60 1.08 -2.99
N GLU A 52 11.90 -0.22 -3.15
CA GLU A 52 11.58 -0.96 -4.36
C GLU A 52 10.99 -2.31 -3.98
N PHE A 53 9.79 -2.61 -4.47
CA PHE A 53 9.16 -3.90 -4.24
C PHE A 53 9.77 -4.95 -5.14
N PRO A 54 10.37 -6.02 -4.57
CA PRO A 54 10.88 -7.12 -5.39
C PRO A 54 9.72 -7.95 -5.98
N ASP A 55 10.01 -8.69 -7.03
CA ASP A 55 9.00 -9.51 -7.70
C ASP A 55 8.26 -10.44 -6.73
N SER A 56 8.95 -10.96 -5.72
CA SER A 56 8.36 -11.86 -4.73
C SER A 56 7.25 -11.19 -3.91
N MET A 57 7.21 -9.85 -3.88
CA MET A 57 6.21 -9.09 -3.16
C MET A 57 5.14 -8.49 -4.08
N LEU A 58 5.23 -8.72 -5.39
CA LEU A 58 4.24 -8.22 -6.34
C LEU A 58 3.07 -9.19 -6.45
N LYS A 59 2.31 -9.32 -5.38
CA LYS A 59 1.18 -10.22 -5.30
C LYS A 59 0.04 -9.59 -4.50
N PRO A 60 -1.21 -9.99 -4.77
CA PRO A 60 -2.37 -9.37 -4.11
C PRO A 60 -2.32 -9.38 -2.59
N SER A 61 -1.77 -10.42 -1.99
CA SER A 61 -1.71 -10.51 -0.52
C SER A 61 -0.91 -9.39 0.14
N VAL A 62 0.00 -8.76 -0.58
CA VAL A 62 0.79 -7.63 -0.06
C VAL A 62 -0.05 -6.36 -0.02
N PHE A 63 -0.92 -6.17 -1.01
CA PHE A 63 -1.69 -4.94 -1.17
C PHE A 63 -3.15 -5.06 -0.72
N GLU A 64 -3.52 -6.17 -0.10
CA GLU A 64 -4.92 -6.41 0.27
C GLU A 64 -5.40 -5.61 1.48
N SER A 65 -4.50 -5.09 2.30
CA SER A 65 -4.88 -4.27 3.45
C SER A 65 -3.82 -3.23 3.77
N ILE A 66 -4.22 -2.19 4.50
CA ILE A 66 -3.28 -1.18 4.96
C ILE A 66 -2.21 -1.82 5.85
N ALA A 67 -2.61 -2.75 6.71
CA ALA A 67 -1.68 -3.45 7.60
C ALA A 67 -0.64 -4.25 6.81
N SER A 68 -1.04 -4.96 5.75
CA SER A 68 -0.10 -5.75 4.94
C SER A 68 0.85 -4.84 4.15
N ILE A 69 0.35 -3.72 3.66
CA ILE A 69 1.19 -2.73 2.97
C ILE A 69 2.21 -2.14 3.94
N GLU A 70 1.77 -1.77 5.14
CA GLU A 70 2.66 -1.23 6.17
C GLU A 70 3.76 -2.21 6.54
N ALA A 71 3.42 -3.47 6.70
CA ALA A 71 4.39 -4.51 7.00
C ALA A 71 5.44 -4.64 5.89
N ALA A 72 5.00 -4.62 4.64
CA ALA A 72 5.89 -4.71 3.49
C ALA A 72 6.81 -3.49 3.39
N VAL A 73 6.26 -2.30 3.56
CA VAL A 73 7.05 -1.06 3.53
C VAL A 73 8.10 -1.06 4.64
N SER A 74 7.70 -1.45 5.85
CA SER A 74 8.62 -1.52 6.98
C SER A 74 9.75 -2.51 6.74
N GLU A 75 9.45 -3.66 6.18
CA GLU A 75 10.46 -4.67 5.84
C GLU A 75 11.46 -4.14 4.81
N LEU A 76 10.96 -3.50 3.75
CA LEU A 76 11.81 -2.99 2.68
C LEU A 76 12.68 -1.83 3.16
N ARG A 77 12.15 -0.97 4.01
CA ARG A 77 12.94 0.13 4.59
C ARG A 77 14.06 -0.41 5.48
N ALA A 78 13.77 -1.43 6.26
CA ALA A 78 14.79 -2.07 7.11
C ALA A 78 15.91 -2.69 6.27
N LYS A 79 15.56 -3.37 5.18
CA LYS A 79 16.54 -3.98 4.26
C LYS A 79 17.39 -2.93 3.54
N ALA A 80 16.82 -1.77 3.26
CA ALA A 80 17.53 -0.68 2.61
C ALA A 80 18.43 0.09 3.58
N GLY A 81 18.44 -0.26 4.85
CA GLY A 81 19.21 0.45 5.87
C GLY A 81 18.61 1.79 6.27
N VAL A 82 17.36 2.02 5.95
CA VAL A 82 16.64 3.24 6.31
C VAL A 82 15.90 3.00 7.61
N ALA A 83 16.21 3.77 8.60
CA ALA A 83 15.59 3.65 9.92
C ALA A 83 14.15 4.16 9.93
#